data_af3c6d5a0312c91f0f21896696058115
#
_entry.id   af3c6d5a0312c91f0f21896696058115
#
_cell.length_a   1.000
_cell.length_b   1.000
_cell.length_c   1.000
_cell.angle_alpha   90.00
_cell.angle_beta   90.00
_cell.angle_gamma   90.00
#
_symmetry.space_group_name_H-M   'P 1'
#
loop_
_entity.id
_entity.type
_entity.pdbx_description
1 polymer ?
#
loop_
_entity_poly.entity_id
_entity_poly.type
_entity_poly.pdbx_seq_one_letter_code
_entity_poly.pdbx_strand_id
1 'polypeptide(L)'
;EKQGALNYYDDLWTRQLTTGSSAFEFSVYKKTLLGDNPLNHKYHALNDQAFVSFVHKGKVQLFNIMQVEETETTIRCLCENLNLELLNEYCNPYKATKAMSFEEYLVAFDILNWGALTIGTNEVKDKKLTLEWTGQDTKLARLLSIANNFDAEIEFETQLHNNHTFKAFIVNVYKEYEEGKSYGVGRDRSDTVLRYQKNIAGITKKLDKRQIYNAIRPYGKKTVKGERVVSNPVTRKVTKTVGSNKTYLGGDIKYYGHTIKKANVQAIINYAVQYNILPSGIITQLYLESFWGDSTVGKRDNNWAGMSG
;
A
#
# COMPACT_ATOMS: atom_id res chain seq x y z
N GLU A 1 0.72 -30.78 -17.53
CA GLU A 1 0.41 -31.04 -18.95
C GLU A 1 -0.78 -30.20 -19.40
N LYS A 2 -0.75 -29.69 -20.63
CA LYS A 2 -1.82 -28.85 -21.16
C LYS A 2 -3.05 -29.68 -21.47
N GLN A 3 -4.17 -29.38 -20.79
CA GLN A 3 -5.45 -30.07 -20.98
C GLN A 3 -6.27 -29.44 -22.14
N GLY A 4 -6.06 -28.18 -22.47
CA GLY A 4 -6.72 -27.51 -23.58
C GLY A 4 -6.72 -25.98 -23.46
N ALA A 5 -7.22 -25.33 -24.50
CA ALA A 5 -7.53 -23.90 -24.47
C ALA A 5 -9.01 -23.71 -24.12
N LEU A 6 -9.31 -22.66 -23.35
CA LEU A 6 -10.65 -22.31 -22.90
C LEU A 6 -11.20 -21.12 -23.67
N ASN A 7 -12.48 -21.15 -23.98
CA ASN A 7 -13.24 -19.97 -24.36
C ASN A 7 -13.85 -19.40 -23.09
N TYR A 8 -13.31 -18.31 -22.62
CA TYR A 8 -13.70 -17.66 -21.36
C TYR A 8 -14.25 -16.27 -21.62
N TYR A 9 -14.92 -15.72 -20.64
CA TYR A 9 -15.45 -14.37 -20.65
C TYR A 9 -15.42 -13.81 -19.23
N ASP A 10 -15.66 -12.51 -19.08
CA ASP A 10 -15.69 -11.78 -17.81
C ASP A 10 -14.41 -11.99 -17.01
N ASP A 11 -13.29 -11.88 -17.72
CA ASP A 11 -11.98 -12.06 -17.11
C ASP A 11 -11.50 -10.80 -16.42
N LEU A 12 -10.94 -10.99 -15.22
CA LEU A 12 -10.33 -9.93 -14.43
C LEU A 12 -8.98 -10.38 -13.91
N TRP A 13 -7.93 -9.69 -14.33
CA TRP A 13 -6.60 -9.89 -13.81
C TRP A 13 -6.19 -8.73 -12.90
N THR A 14 -6.09 -8.99 -11.61
CA THR A 14 -5.69 -8.01 -10.58
C THR A 14 -4.25 -8.26 -10.16
N ARG A 15 -3.46 -7.18 -10.06
CA ARG A 15 -2.09 -7.21 -9.55
C ARG A 15 -1.91 -6.17 -8.46
N GLN A 16 -1.27 -6.55 -7.36
CA GLN A 16 -0.95 -5.66 -6.24
C GLN A 16 0.57 -5.48 -6.14
N LEU A 17 1.03 -4.24 -6.28
CA LEU A 17 2.46 -3.93 -6.23
C LEU A 17 3.05 -4.17 -4.83
N THR A 18 2.34 -3.79 -3.79
CA THR A 18 2.83 -3.85 -2.40
C THR A 18 3.01 -5.26 -1.86
N THR A 19 2.23 -6.22 -2.34
CA THR A 19 2.25 -7.61 -1.87
C THR A 19 2.84 -8.57 -2.90
N GLY A 20 3.06 -8.09 -4.15
CA GLY A 20 3.43 -8.95 -5.28
C GLY A 20 2.34 -9.96 -5.64
N SER A 21 1.14 -9.86 -5.03
CA SER A 21 0.05 -10.78 -5.30
C SER A 21 -0.58 -10.51 -6.65
N SER A 22 -1.06 -11.59 -7.27
CA SER A 22 -1.76 -11.53 -8.54
C SER A 22 -2.89 -12.55 -8.52
N ALA A 23 -4.10 -12.09 -8.80
CA ALA A 23 -5.30 -12.92 -8.87
C ALA A 23 -5.91 -12.82 -10.26
N PHE A 24 -6.45 -13.93 -10.73
CA PHE A 24 -7.11 -14.02 -12.02
C PHE A 24 -8.47 -14.70 -11.86
N GLU A 25 -9.51 -14.00 -12.29
CA GLU A 25 -10.88 -14.52 -12.31
C GLU A 25 -11.34 -14.65 -13.73
N PHE A 26 -12.14 -15.66 -14.04
CA PHE A 26 -12.77 -15.83 -15.32
C PHE A 26 -14.00 -16.72 -15.23
N SER A 27 -14.87 -16.61 -16.22
CA SER A 27 -16.06 -17.44 -16.34
C SER A 27 -16.08 -18.22 -17.66
N VAL A 28 -16.68 -19.39 -17.66
CA VAL A 28 -16.84 -20.26 -18.84
C VAL A 28 -18.26 -20.76 -18.93
N TYR A 29 -18.84 -20.79 -20.13
CA TYR A 29 -20.14 -21.42 -20.34
C TYR A 29 -20.00 -22.95 -20.39
N LYS A 30 -20.76 -23.67 -19.60
CA LYS A 30 -20.79 -25.16 -19.58
C LYS A 30 -21.06 -25.75 -20.96
N LYS A 31 -21.99 -25.18 -21.68
CA LYS A 31 -22.30 -25.62 -23.07
C LYS A 31 -21.08 -25.58 -23.97
N THR A 32 -20.17 -24.60 -23.80
CA THR A 32 -18.93 -24.51 -24.58
C THR A 32 -17.93 -25.59 -24.19
N LEU A 33 -17.92 -26.00 -22.90
CA LEU A 33 -17.05 -27.05 -22.42
C LEU A 33 -17.51 -28.44 -22.76
N LEU A 34 -18.78 -28.70 -22.51
CA LEU A 34 -19.39 -30.04 -22.73
C LEU A 34 -19.61 -30.32 -24.19
N GLY A 35 -20.05 -29.32 -24.96
CA GLY A 35 -20.49 -29.53 -26.34
C GLY A 35 -21.50 -30.68 -26.40
N ASP A 36 -21.29 -31.59 -27.34
CA ASP A 36 -22.08 -32.82 -27.47
C ASP A 36 -21.41 -34.04 -26.80
N ASN A 37 -20.26 -33.83 -26.13
CA ASN A 37 -19.50 -34.89 -25.47
C ASN A 37 -19.38 -34.65 -23.96
N PRO A 38 -20.14 -35.38 -23.12
CA PRO A 38 -20.09 -35.25 -21.66
C PRO A 38 -18.76 -35.68 -21.04
N LEU A 39 -17.88 -36.33 -21.76
CA LEU A 39 -16.53 -36.73 -21.29
C LEU A 39 -15.45 -35.69 -21.63
N ASN A 40 -15.86 -34.45 -21.87
CA ASN A 40 -14.92 -33.43 -22.26
C ASN A 40 -13.91 -33.12 -21.13
N HIS A 41 -12.63 -33.37 -21.42
CA HIS A 41 -11.51 -33.14 -20.50
C HIS A 41 -11.45 -31.72 -19.97
N LYS A 42 -11.89 -30.72 -20.73
CA LYS A 42 -11.85 -29.31 -20.33
C LYS A 42 -12.78 -29.02 -19.16
N TYR A 43 -13.94 -29.65 -19.10
CA TYR A 43 -14.86 -29.50 -17.98
C TYR A 43 -14.24 -30.08 -16.71
N HIS A 44 -13.72 -31.29 -16.77
CA HIS A 44 -13.10 -31.96 -15.63
C HIS A 44 -11.77 -31.33 -15.20
N ALA A 45 -11.14 -30.58 -16.10
CA ALA A 45 -9.91 -29.87 -15.79
C ALA A 45 -10.12 -28.58 -14.97
N LEU A 46 -11.34 -28.06 -14.89
CA LEU A 46 -11.66 -26.90 -14.07
C LEU A 46 -12.02 -27.33 -12.64
N ASN A 47 -11.01 -27.62 -11.85
CA ASN A 47 -11.13 -28.03 -10.45
C ASN A 47 -10.05 -27.32 -9.60
N ASP A 48 -10.14 -27.46 -8.29
CA ASP A 48 -9.25 -26.86 -7.29
C ASP A 48 -7.82 -27.43 -7.26
N GLN A 49 -7.51 -28.39 -8.10
CA GLN A 49 -6.15 -28.95 -8.25
C GLN A 49 -5.50 -28.56 -9.58
N ALA A 50 -6.19 -27.77 -10.37
CA ALA A 50 -5.75 -27.40 -11.72
C ALA A 50 -5.09 -26.02 -11.75
N PHE A 51 -4.32 -25.84 -12.80
CA PHE A 51 -3.66 -24.57 -13.10
C PHE A 51 -4.17 -23.96 -14.38
N VAL A 52 -4.24 -22.64 -14.40
CA VAL A 52 -4.56 -21.85 -15.59
C VAL A 52 -3.35 -20.99 -15.94
N SER A 53 -3.03 -20.89 -17.21
CA SER A 53 -1.95 -20.05 -17.68
C SER A 53 -2.34 -19.26 -18.94
N PHE A 54 -1.78 -18.07 -19.04
CA PHE A 54 -1.84 -17.26 -20.25
C PHE A 54 -0.51 -16.52 -20.45
N VAL A 55 -0.30 -16.01 -21.65
CA VAL A 55 0.91 -15.24 -21.98
C VAL A 55 0.56 -13.76 -22.04
N HIS A 56 1.26 -12.94 -21.27
CA HIS A 56 1.14 -11.48 -21.31
C HIS A 56 2.53 -10.85 -21.53
N LYS A 57 2.65 -10.06 -22.59
CA LYS A 57 3.92 -9.40 -22.98
C LYS A 57 5.13 -10.36 -23.03
N GLY A 58 4.90 -11.56 -23.55
CA GLY A 58 5.94 -12.58 -23.69
C GLY A 58 6.26 -13.37 -22.42
N LYS A 59 5.70 -13.01 -21.26
CA LYS A 59 5.87 -13.75 -20.00
C LYS A 59 4.67 -14.64 -19.72
N VAL A 60 4.90 -15.87 -19.30
CA VAL A 60 3.85 -16.79 -18.85
C VAL A 60 3.36 -16.33 -17.49
N GLN A 61 2.05 -16.25 -17.36
CA GLN A 61 1.35 -16.08 -16.09
C GLN A 61 0.70 -17.42 -15.75
N LEU A 62 1.00 -17.94 -14.56
CA LEU A 62 0.46 -19.23 -14.07
C LEU A 62 -0.28 -18.99 -12.76
N PHE A 63 -1.49 -19.53 -12.69
CA PHE A 63 -2.38 -19.41 -11.55
C PHE A 63 -2.89 -20.77 -11.12
N ASN A 64 -2.97 -20.98 -9.82
CA ASN A 64 -3.68 -22.10 -9.23
C ASN A 64 -5.16 -21.76 -9.10
N ILE A 65 -6.06 -22.68 -9.47
CA ILE A 65 -7.50 -22.51 -9.25
C ILE A 65 -7.77 -22.77 -7.77
N MET A 66 -8.16 -21.72 -7.02
CA MET A 66 -8.43 -21.82 -5.59
C MET A 66 -9.89 -22.06 -5.28
N GLN A 67 -10.78 -21.58 -6.14
CA GLN A 67 -12.22 -21.75 -5.96
C GLN A 67 -12.91 -21.91 -7.31
N VAL A 68 -13.85 -22.83 -7.36
CA VAL A 68 -14.73 -23.04 -8.50
C VAL A 68 -16.17 -22.87 -8.07
N GLU A 69 -16.86 -21.92 -8.66
CA GLU A 69 -18.28 -21.67 -8.47
C GLU A 69 -19.05 -22.18 -9.70
N GLU A 70 -19.91 -23.15 -9.51
CA GLU A 70 -20.66 -23.75 -10.62
C GLU A 70 -22.15 -23.48 -10.49
N THR A 71 -22.74 -22.97 -11.56
CA THR A 71 -24.19 -22.81 -11.73
C THR A 71 -24.71 -23.82 -12.77
N GLU A 72 -25.98 -23.78 -13.14
CA GLU A 72 -26.54 -24.62 -14.20
C GLU A 72 -25.89 -24.39 -15.56
N THR A 73 -25.46 -23.16 -15.86
CA THR A 73 -25.00 -22.74 -17.19
C THR A 73 -23.54 -22.30 -17.24
N THR A 74 -22.95 -21.94 -16.10
CA THR A 74 -21.64 -21.32 -16.05
C THR A 74 -20.75 -21.92 -14.95
N ILE A 75 -19.44 -21.83 -15.16
CA ILE A 75 -18.40 -22.08 -14.15
C ILE A 75 -17.59 -20.80 -14.04
N ARG A 76 -17.43 -20.30 -12.81
CA ARG A 76 -16.51 -19.21 -12.47
C ARG A 76 -15.35 -19.76 -11.69
N CYS A 77 -14.14 -19.40 -12.09
CA CYS A 77 -12.91 -19.78 -11.41
C CYS A 77 -12.24 -18.55 -10.80
N LEU A 78 -11.87 -18.65 -9.54
CA LEU A 78 -11.02 -17.71 -8.83
C LEU A 78 -9.66 -18.34 -8.66
N CYS A 79 -8.62 -17.65 -9.18
CA CYS A 79 -7.29 -18.21 -9.27
C CYS A 79 -6.27 -17.26 -8.67
N GLU A 80 -5.26 -17.81 -8.03
CA GLU A 80 -4.17 -17.07 -7.40
C GLU A 80 -2.82 -17.52 -7.95
N ASN A 81 -1.85 -16.59 -7.97
CA ASN A 81 -0.51 -16.94 -8.42
C ASN A 81 0.27 -17.70 -7.34
N LEU A 82 1.30 -18.42 -7.76
CA LEU A 82 2.05 -19.35 -6.90
C LEU A 82 2.73 -18.69 -5.69
N ASN A 83 3.05 -17.40 -5.74
CA ASN A 83 3.68 -16.74 -4.61
C ASN A 83 2.76 -16.64 -3.38
N LEU A 84 1.45 -16.71 -3.56
CA LEU A 84 0.51 -16.71 -2.44
C LEU A 84 0.54 -18.02 -1.64
N GLU A 85 1.04 -19.11 -2.21
CA GLU A 85 1.31 -20.33 -1.45
C GLU A 85 2.31 -20.10 -0.30
N LEU A 86 3.20 -19.12 -0.42
CA LEU A 86 4.11 -18.71 0.66
C LEU A 86 3.38 -18.12 1.89
N LEU A 87 2.10 -17.80 1.78
CA LEU A 87 1.27 -17.40 2.92
C LEU A 87 0.93 -18.57 3.84
N ASN A 88 0.95 -19.80 3.32
CA ASN A 88 0.59 -21.00 4.07
C ASN A 88 1.69 -21.46 5.02
N GLU A 89 2.91 -20.91 4.90
CA GLU A 89 4.04 -21.25 5.74
C GLU A 89 4.57 -20.06 6.53
N TYR A 90 5.15 -20.37 7.70
CA TYR A 90 5.59 -19.38 8.66
C TYR A 90 7.09 -19.40 8.89
N CYS A 91 7.64 -18.21 9.11
CA CYS A 91 9.01 -17.99 9.57
C CYS A 91 9.02 -17.64 11.06
N ASN A 92 9.92 -18.25 11.79
CA ASN A 92 10.13 -17.96 13.21
C ASN A 92 10.90 -16.64 13.42
N PRO A 93 10.91 -16.10 14.65
CA PRO A 93 11.81 -15.01 15.02
C PRO A 93 13.26 -15.36 14.69
N TYR A 94 14.01 -14.38 14.22
CA TYR A 94 15.39 -14.58 13.81
C TYR A 94 16.23 -13.33 14.11
N LYS A 95 17.45 -13.57 14.60
CA LYS A 95 18.43 -12.51 14.83
C LYS A 95 19.75 -12.89 14.19
N ALA A 96 20.16 -12.10 13.21
CA ALA A 96 21.44 -12.32 12.55
C ALA A 96 22.61 -12.01 13.50
N THR A 97 23.59 -12.90 13.54
CA THR A 97 24.82 -12.72 14.32
C THR A 97 25.92 -12.00 13.54
N LYS A 98 25.78 -11.93 12.21
CA LYS A 98 26.68 -11.26 11.29
C LYS A 98 25.88 -10.60 10.16
N ALA A 99 26.53 -9.75 9.38
CA ALA A 99 25.90 -9.20 8.17
C ALA A 99 25.73 -10.31 7.11
N MET A 100 24.50 -10.45 6.60
CA MET A 100 24.08 -11.47 5.65
C MET A 100 23.55 -10.80 4.38
N SER A 101 23.70 -11.50 3.23
CA SER A 101 23.14 -11.08 1.96
C SER A 101 21.63 -11.38 1.88
N PHE A 102 20.98 -10.87 0.87
CA PHE A 102 19.57 -11.15 0.59
C PHE A 102 19.32 -12.66 0.48
N GLU A 103 20.12 -13.36 -0.31
CA GLU A 103 20.01 -14.80 -0.52
C GLU A 103 20.27 -15.61 0.76
N GLU A 104 21.27 -15.22 1.56
CA GLU A 104 21.55 -15.87 2.85
C GLU A 104 20.35 -15.79 3.80
N TYR A 105 19.57 -14.69 3.76
CA TYR A 105 18.33 -14.57 4.51
C TYR A 105 17.23 -15.48 3.98
N LEU A 106 17.07 -15.61 2.66
CA LEU A 106 16.08 -16.52 2.07
C LEU A 106 16.38 -17.99 2.43
N VAL A 107 17.65 -18.36 2.46
CA VAL A 107 18.08 -19.70 2.92
C VAL A 107 17.80 -19.86 4.42
N ALA A 108 18.14 -18.88 5.25
CA ALA A 108 17.93 -18.94 6.70
C ALA A 108 16.45 -19.10 7.10
N PHE A 109 15.54 -18.57 6.28
CA PHE A 109 14.09 -18.70 6.48
C PHE A 109 13.48 -19.86 5.69
N ASP A 110 14.28 -20.69 5.04
CA ASP A 110 13.82 -21.81 4.24
C ASP A 110 12.83 -21.42 3.12
N ILE A 111 12.98 -20.21 2.57
CA ILE A 111 12.12 -19.69 1.51
C ILE A 111 12.48 -20.30 0.16
N LEU A 112 13.77 -20.51 -0.13
CA LEU A 112 14.25 -21.06 -1.40
C LEU A 112 13.97 -22.56 -1.57
N ASN A 113 13.74 -23.29 -0.48
CA ASN A 113 13.45 -24.73 -0.55
C ASN A 113 11.97 -25.02 -0.86
N TRP A 114 11.14 -23.98 -0.84
CA TRP A 114 9.72 -24.13 -1.08
C TRP A 114 9.43 -24.15 -2.60
N GLY A 115 8.67 -25.15 -3.06
CA GLY A 115 8.08 -25.18 -4.41
C GLY A 115 9.05 -24.98 -5.57
N ALA A 116 10.33 -25.36 -5.41
CA ALA A 116 11.39 -25.09 -6.38
C ALA A 116 11.61 -23.59 -6.66
N LEU A 117 11.33 -22.72 -5.67
CA LEU A 117 11.63 -21.29 -5.75
C LEU A 117 13.15 -21.09 -5.83
N THR A 118 13.58 -20.35 -6.83
CA THR A 118 14.98 -20.01 -7.06
C THR A 118 15.16 -18.50 -7.21
N ILE A 119 16.36 -18.01 -6.93
CA ILE A 119 16.71 -16.62 -7.24
C ILE A 119 17.14 -16.54 -8.71
N GLY A 120 16.53 -15.60 -9.45
CA GLY A 120 16.95 -15.23 -10.79
C GLY A 120 17.94 -14.06 -10.77
N THR A 121 17.52 -12.94 -11.32
CA THR A 121 18.29 -11.68 -11.24
C THR A 121 18.37 -11.23 -9.78
N ASN A 122 19.58 -10.89 -9.33
CA ASN A 122 19.81 -10.32 -7.99
C ASN A 122 20.76 -9.11 -8.10
N GLU A 123 20.19 -7.91 -8.12
CA GLU A 123 20.96 -6.67 -8.23
C GLU A 123 21.48 -6.17 -6.87
N VAL A 124 21.02 -6.77 -5.75
CA VAL A 124 21.45 -6.40 -4.38
C VAL A 124 22.41 -7.43 -3.76
N LYS A 125 22.96 -8.33 -4.56
CA LYS A 125 23.82 -9.45 -4.10
C LYS A 125 25.01 -9.01 -3.23
N ASP A 126 25.55 -7.83 -3.47
CA ASP A 126 26.73 -7.31 -2.77
C ASP A 126 26.38 -6.58 -1.45
N LYS A 127 25.09 -6.28 -1.23
CA LYS A 127 24.61 -5.63 -0.01
C LYS A 127 24.48 -6.68 1.10
N LYS A 128 25.03 -6.37 2.28
CA LYS A 128 24.90 -7.22 3.47
C LYS A 128 24.40 -6.43 4.65
N LEU A 129 23.43 -6.95 5.37
CA LEU A 129 22.79 -6.30 6.51
C LEU A 129 22.74 -7.24 7.71
N THR A 130 22.72 -6.70 8.91
CA THR A 130 22.45 -7.45 10.15
C THR A 130 21.04 -7.09 10.62
N LEU A 131 20.09 -8.00 10.38
CA LEU A 131 18.67 -7.78 10.65
C LEU A 131 18.17 -8.66 11.79
N GLU A 132 17.10 -8.21 12.44
CA GLU A 132 16.45 -8.91 13.53
C GLU A 132 14.92 -8.84 13.35
N TRP A 133 14.25 -9.98 13.48
CA TRP A 133 12.79 -10.08 13.53
C TRP A 133 12.40 -10.80 14.83
N THR A 134 11.60 -10.13 15.64
CA THR A 134 11.19 -10.63 16.96
C THR A 134 9.87 -11.39 16.93
N GLY A 135 9.11 -11.29 15.83
CA GLY A 135 7.82 -11.93 15.65
C GLY A 135 7.85 -13.06 14.62
N GLN A 136 6.88 -13.96 14.72
CA GLN A 136 6.54 -14.93 13.69
C GLN A 136 5.76 -14.25 12.57
N ASP A 137 5.97 -14.64 11.32
CA ASP A 137 5.30 -14.10 10.15
C ASP A 137 5.24 -15.12 9.03
N THR A 138 4.40 -14.90 8.01
CA THR A 138 4.37 -15.78 6.83
C THR A 138 5.66 -15.64 6.02
N LYS A 139 6.02 -16.68 5.26
CA LYS A 139 7.19 -16.64 4.38
C LYS A 139 7.11 -15.48 3.36
N LEU A 140 5.91 -15.20 2.82
CA LEU A 140 5.72 -14.08 1.90
C LEU A 140 5.96 -12.73 2.58
N ALA A 141 5.37 -12.50 3.75
CA ALA A 141 5.57 -11.27 4.51
C ALA A 141 7.04 -11.09 4.94
N ARG A 142 7.71 -12.19 5.29
CA ARG A 142 9.14 -12.19 5.61
C ARG A 142 9.99 -11.83 4.39
N LEU A 143 9.70 -12.40 3.23
CA LEU A 143 10.36 -12.06 1.97
C LEU A 143 10.21 -10.58 1.62
N LEU A 144 8.99 -10.04 1.73
CA LEU A 144 8.72 -8.62 1.51
C LEU A 144 9.45 -7.73 2.53
N SER A 145 9.51 -8.15 3.79
CA SER A 145 10.26 -7.44 4.82
C SER A 145 11.77 -7.43 4.55
N ILE A 146 12.33 -8.54 4.07
CA ILE A 146 13.73 -8.59 3.65
C ILE A 146 13.95 -7.63 2.48
N ALA A 147 13.09 -7.66 1.45
CA ALA A 147 13.20 -6.79 0.29
C ALA A 147 13.20 -5.30 0.70
N ASN A 148 12.27 -4.90 1.56
CA ASN A 148 12.21 -3.53 2.08
C ASN A 148 13.49 -3.11 2.82
N ASN A 149 14.09 -3.99 3.63
CA ASN A 149 15.34 -3.66 4.33
C ASN A 149 16.53 -3.54 3.37
N PHE A 150 16.47 -4.23 2.24
CA PHE A 150 17.50 -4.17 1.22
C PHE A 150 17.28 -3.02 0.21
N ASP A 151 16.21 -2.23 0.34
CA ASP A 151 15.77 -1.23 -0.63
C ASP A 151 15.63 -1.87 -2.02
N ALA A 152 14.95 -3.02 -2.05
CA ALA A 152 14.83 -3.84 -3.25
C ALA A 152 13.37 -4.06 -3.64
N GLU A 153 13.15 -4.13 -4.94
CA GLU A 153 11.88 -4.53 -5.56
C GLU A 153 11.97 -6.00 -5.98
N ILE A 154 10.86 -6.73 -5.84
CA ILE A 154 10.81 -8.14 -6.23
C ILE A 154 9.77 -8.39 -7.33
N GLU A 155 10.10 -9.28 -8.24
CA GLU A 155 9.18 -9.79 -9.26
C GLU A 155 9.21 -11.32 -9.24
N PHE A 156 8.03 -11.93 -9.22
CA PHE A 156 7.90 -13.37 -9.38
C PHE A 156 7.71 -13.73 -10.86
N GLU A 157 8.45 -14.73 -11.31
CA GLU A 157 8.36 -15.26 -12.67
C GLU A 157 8.15 -16.77 -12.62
N THR A 158 7.18 -17.24 -13.37
CA THR A 158 6.95 -18.67 -13.56
C THR A 158 7.40 -19.09 -14.95
N GLN A 159 8.20 -20.13 -15.03
CA GLN A 159 8.64 -20.73 -16.29
C GLN A 159 8.00 -22.08 -16.50
N LEU A 160 7.55 -22.33 -17.70
CA LEU A 160 7.04 -23.63 -18.16
C LEU A 160 7.98 -24.21 -19.22
N HIS A 161 8.03 -25.54 -19.31
CA HIS A 161 8.60 -26.24 -20.44
C HIS A 161 7.71 -26.09 -21.70
N ASN A 162 8.26 -26.45 -22.87
CA ASN A 162 7.51 -26.41 -24.12
C ASN A 162 6.24 -27.30 -24.13
N ASN A 163 6.23 -28.36 -23.31
CA ASN A 163 5.09 -29.24 -23.10
C ASN A 163 4.11 -28.72 -22.04
N HIS A 164 4.27 -27.45 -21.60
CA HIS A 164 3.48 -26.79 -20.55
C HIS A 164 3.57 -27.42 -19.15
N THR A 165 4.56 -28.23 -18.89
CA THR A 165 4.86 -28.66 -17.50
C THR A 165 5.64 -27.56 -16.77
N PHE A 166 5.49 -27.52 -15.46
CA PHE A 166 6.19 -26.57 -14.60
C PHE A 166 7.71 -26.78 -14.70
N LYS A 167 8.45 -25.69 -14.90
CA LYS A 167 9.91 -25.71 -15.01
C LYS A 167 10.57 -25.07 -13.81
N ALA A 168 10.20 -23.85 -13.50
CA ALA A 168 10.80 -23.11 -12.40
C ALA A 168 9.86 -22.01 -11.90
N PHE A 169 9.98 -21.71 -10.63
CA PHE A 169 9.43 -20.52 -10.00
C PHE A 169 10.59 -19.64 -9.52
N ILE A 170 10.64 -18.41 -9.97
CA ILE A 170 11.81 -17.54 -9.85
C ILE A 170 11.40 -16.26 -9.13
N VAL A 171 12.19 -15.84 -8.16
CA VAL A 171 12.14 -14.50 -7.60
C VAL A 171 13.29 -13.68 -8.15
N ASN A 172 12.98 -12.63 -8.88
CA ASN A 172 13.93 -11.62 -9.33
C ASN A 172 13.95 -10.49 -8.32
N VAL A 173 15.14 -9.99 -8.01
CA VAL A 173 15.40 -8.96 -7.00
C VAL A 173 16.12 -7.81 -7.68
N TYR A 174 15.49 -6.66 -7.74
CA TYR A 174 15.99 -5.47 -8.40
C TYR A 174 16.27 -4.38 -7.38
N LYS A 175 17.22 -3.51 -7.67
CA LYS A 175 17.35 -2.23 -6.96
C LYS A 175 16.17 -1.33 -7.31
N GLU A 176 15.86 -0.41 -6.43
CA GLU A 176 14.94 0.67 -6.76
C GLU A 176 15.42 1.40 -8.02
N TYR A 177 14.49 1.66 -8.93
CA TYR A 177 14.83 2.36 -10.18
C TYR A 177 15.39 3.76 -9.90
N GLU A 178 16.50 4.08 -10.55
CA GLU A 178 17.12 5.41 -10.52
C GLU A 178 17.37 5.86 -11.96
N GLU A 179 16.96 7.09 -12.28
CA GLU A 179 17.13 7.63 -13.63
C GLU A 179 18.61 7.69 -14.06
N GLY A 180 18.87 7.23 -15.28
CA GLY A 180 20.23 7.19 -15.83
C GLY A 180 21.09 6.01 -15.36
N LYS A 181 20.54 5.10 -14.56
CA LYS A 181 21.20 3.86 -14.15
C LYS A 181 20.70 2.66 -14.97
N SER A 182 21.50 1.59 -14.98
CA SER A 182 21.22 0.35 -15.72
C SER A 182 20.53 -0.71 -14.88
N TYR A 183 20.07 -0.40 -13.67
CA TYR A 183 19.41 -1.30 -12.75
C TYR A 183 17.97 -0.85 -12.44
N GLY A 184 17.21 -1.73 -11.81
CA GLY A 184 15.79 -1.53 -11.52
C GLY A 184 14.89 -1.85 -12.70
N VAL A 185 13.59 -2.04 -12.45
CA VAL A 185 12.60 -2.40 -13.48
C VAL A 185 11.64 -1.28 -13.85
N GLY A 186 11.65 -0.20 -13.11
CA GLY A 186 10.85 0.98 -13.40
C GLY A 186 11.45 1.86 -14.49
N ARG A 187 10.77 2.92 -14.79
CA ARG A 187 11.32 4.08 -15.51
C ARG A 187 10.46 5.29 -15.22
N ASP A 188 11.09 6.44 -15.21
CA ASP A 188 10.36 7.70 -15.17
C ASP A 188 9.54 7.87 -16.45
N ARG A 189 8.28 8.21 -16.28
CA ARG A 189 7.33 8.49 -17.36
C ARG A 189 6.85 9.93 -17.31
N SER A 190 7.67 10.85 -16.85
CA SER A 190 7.41 12.30 -16.87
C SER A 190 7.10 12.83 -18.28
N ASP A 191 7.51 12.09 -19.31
CA ASP A 191 7.17 12.30 -20.73
C ASP A 191 5.67 12.07 -21.02
N THR A 192 4.95 11.41 -20.13
CA THR A 192 3.56 11.00 -20.36
C THR A 192 2.59 11.89 -19.60
N VAL A 193 1.87 12.74 -20.31
CA VAL A 193 0.80 13.55 -19.73
C VAL A 193 -0.51 12.78 -19.75
N LEU A 194 -1.07 12.56 -18.56
CA LEU A 194 -2.38 11.92 -18.39
C LEU A 194 -3.49 12.92 -18.73
N ARG A 195 -4.36 12.56 -19.69
CA ARG A 195 -5.47 13.40 -20.10
C ARG A 195 -6.77 12.61 -20.08
N TYR A 196 -7.81 13.19 -19.45
CA TYR A 196 -9.14 12.63 -19.45
C TYR A 196 -9.66 12.45 -20.89
N GLN A 197 -10.36 11.39 -21.18
CA GLN A 197 -10.89 11.00 -22.48
C GLN A 197 -9.83 10.71 -23.58
N LYS A 198 -8.53 10.81 -23.27
CA LYS A 198 -7.46 10.44 -24.19
C LYS A 198 -6.75 9.15 -23.77
N ASN A 199 -6.22 9.13 -22.57
CA ASN A 199 -5.51 7.99 -21.98
C ASN A 199 -5.95 7.68 -20.54
N ILE A 200 -6.98 8.39 -20.06
CA ILE A 200 -7.69 8.10 -18.82
C ILE A 200 -9.18 7.98 -19.15
N ALA A 201 -9.76 6.81 -18.88
CA ALA A 201 -11.18 6.55 -19.11
C ALA A 201 -12.07 7.18 -18.03
N GLY A 202 -11.59 7.24 -16.79
CA GLY A 202 -12.30 7.82 -15.66
C GLY A 202 -11.37 8.21 -14.51
N ILE A 203 -11.80 9.17 -13.70
CA ILE A 203 -11.09 9.62 -12.50
C ILE A 203 -12.08 9.59 -11.34
N THR A 204 -11.77 8.82 -10.31
CA THR A 204 -12.52 8.82 -9.05
C THR A 204 -11.67 9.46 -7.96
N LYS A 205 -12.15 10.56 -7.38
CA LYS A 205 -11.52 11.21 -6.23
C LYS A 205 -12.24 10.77 -4.96
N LYS A 206 -11.56 10.04 -4.10
CA LYS A 206 -12.05 9.67 -2.78
C LYS A 206 -11.35 10.53 -1.72
N LEU A 207 -12.11 11.24 -0.91
CA LEU A 207 -11.61 11.96 0.26
C LEU A 207 -12.00 11.18 1.51
N ASP A 208 -11.01 10.79 2.29
CA ASP A 208 -11.21 10.06 3.55
C ASP A 208 -10.50 10.80 4.69
N LYS A 209 -11.27 11.26 5.66
CA LYS A 209 -10.77 12.00 6.82
C LYS A 209 -10.66 11.13 8.09
N ARG A 210 -11.03 9.88 8.04
CA ARG A 210 -11.12 8.99 9.22
C ARG A 210 -9.77 8.74 9.90
N GLN A 211 -8.66 8.97 9.22
CA GLN A 211 -7.31 8.73 9.72
C GLN A 211 -6.44 10.00 9.70
N ILE A 212 -7.06 11.17 9.78
CA ILE A 212 -6.31 12.42 9.90
C ILE A 212 -6.06 12.68 11.38
N TYR A 213 -4.79 12.67 11.77
CA TYR A 213 -4.35 12.97 13.12
C TYR A 213 -3.78 14.37 13.19
N ASN A 214 -4.30 15.19 14.09
CA ASN A 214 -3.86 16.57 14.29
C ASN A 214 -2.60 16.68 15.17
N ALA A 215 -2.22 15.59 15.85
CA ALA A 215 -1.06 15.54 16.71
C ALA A 215 -0.42 14.15 16.67
N ILE A 216 0.90 14.13 16.69
CA ILE A 216 1.72 12.91 16.83
C ILE A 216 2.45 13.00 18.15
N ARG A 217 2.32 11.97 18.99
CA ARG A 217 3.11 11.81 20.20
C ARG A 217 4.21 10.78 19.95
N PRO A 218 5.44 11.19 19.65
CA PRO A 218 6.52 10.24 19.41
C PRO A 218 6.93 9.57 20.74
N TYR A 219 7.09 8.26 20.71
CA TYR A 219 7.69 7.48 21.79
C TYR A 219 9.02 6.93 21.31
N GLY A 220 10.07 7.12 22.11
CA GLY A 220 11.38 6.57 21.82
C GLY A 220 11.98 5.93 23.08
N LYS A 221 12.71 4.84 22.90
CA LYS A 221 13.51 4.20 23.95
C LYS A 221 14.97 4.37 23.59
N LYS A 222 15.73 5.08 24.44
CA LYS A 222 17.18 5.14 24.35
C LYS A 222 17.78 4.15 25.35
N THR A 223 18.47 3.14 24.87
CA THR A 223 19.25 2.27 25.74
C THR A 223 20.62 2.89 25.94
N VAL A 224 20.92 3.34 27.16
CA VAL A 224 22.25 3.82 27.55
C VAL A 224 22.96 2.68 28.27
N LYS A 225 24.06 2.20 27.69
CA LYS A 225 24.93 1.23 28.38
C LYS A 225 25.65 1.91 29.51
N GLY A 226 25.41 1.44 30.73
CA GLY A 226 26.38 1.65 31.85
C GLY A 226 26.02 2.61 32.95
N GLU A 227 24.83 3.26 32.96
CA GLU A 227 24.43 4.04 34.15
C GLU A 227 22.99 3.72 34.57
N ARG A 228 22.81 3.57 35.87
CA ARG A 228 21.51 3.39 36.51
C ARG A 228 20.72 4.68 36.36
N VAL A 229 19.88 4.76 35.31
CA VAL A 229 18.98 5.88 35.12
C VAL A 229 17.87 5.76 36.16
N VAL A 230 17.92 6.55 37.21
CA VAL A 230 16.74 6.82 38.03
C VAL A 230 15.82 7.66 37.14
N SER A 231 14.76 7.05 36.63
CA SER A 231 13.78 7.75 35.83
C SER A 231 12.91 8.64 36.70
N ASN A 232 13.39 9.84 36.97
CA ASN A 232 12.46 10.92 37.25
C ASN A 232 11.81 11.27 35.91
N PRO A 233 10.47 11.33 35.82
CA PRO A 233 9.82 11.82 34.63
C PRO A 233 10.23 13.28 34.44
N VAL A 234 11.24 13.53 33.62
CA VAL A 234 11.54 14.87 33.15
C VAL A 234 10.44 15.27 32.21
N THR A 235 9.40 15.86 32.73
CA THR A 235 8.45 16.64 31.96
C THR A 235 9.22 17.83 31.39
N ARG A 236 9.88 17.65 30.26
CA ARG A 236 10.45 18.76 29.53
C ARG A 236 9.28 19.51 28.95
N LYS A 237 8.81 20.58 29.62
CA LYS A 237 8.05 21.61 28.93
C LYS A 237 9.02 22.16 27.88
N VAL A 238 8.85 21.67 26.63
CA VAL A 238 9.43 22.35 25.49
C VAL A 238 8.57 23.60 25.32
N THR A 239 8.92 24.64 26.04
CA THR A 239 8.45 25.97 25.71
C THR A 239 9.17 26.33 24.41
N LYS A 240 8.62 25.92 23.29
CA LYS A 240 8.96 26.55 22.03
C LYS A 240 8.46 27.97 22.20
N THR A 241 9.35 28.92 22.41
CA THR A 241 9.03 30.33 22.31
C THR A 241 8.67 30.52 20.85
N VAL A 242 7.43 30.27 20.51
CA VAL A 242 6.83 30.74 19.26
C VAL A 242 6.84 32.22 19.46
N GLY A 243 7.66 32.95 18.67
CA GLY A 243 7.91 34.35 18.85
C GLY A 243 6.60 35.07 19.11
N SER A 244 6.53 35.69 20.31
CA SER A 244 5.48 36.60 20.70
C SER A 244 5.34 37.64 19.60
N ASN A 245 4.14 37.87 19.14
CA ASN A 245 3.71 38.89 18.18
C ASN A 245 3.92 38.59 16.70
N LYS A 246 3.15 37.65 16.17
CA LYS A 246 2.87 37.66 14.72
C LYS A 246 1.88 38.79 14.45
N THR A 247 2.38 39.91 13.94
CA THR A 247 1.53 41.03 13.53
C THR A 247 0.82 40.67 12.21
N TYR A 248 -0.49 40.75 12.21
CA TYR A 248 -1.28 40.62 10.98
C TYR A 248 -1.11 41.84 10.07
N LEU A 249 -0.49 41.65 8.93
CA LEU A 249 -0.19 42.72 7.97
C LEU A 249 -1.36 43.01 6.99
N GLY A 250 -2.39 42.12 6.96
CA GLY A 250 -3.55 42.28 6.10
C GLY A 250 -4.52 43.35 6.57
N GLY A 251 -5.54 43.60 5.76
CA GLY A 251 -6.69 44.43 6.11
C GLY A 251 -7.84 43.64 6.72
N ASP A 252 -9.04 44.24 6.73
CA ASP A 252 -10.27 43.53 7.05
C ASP A 252 -10.47 42.38 6.04
N ILE A 253 -10.90 41.20 6.54
CA ILE A 253 -11.25 40.08 5.66
C ILE A 253 -12.74 40.16 5.32
N LYS A 254 -13.05 40.12 4.02
CA LYS A 254 -14.41 40.13 3.51
C LYS A 254 -14.74 38.84 2.79
N TYR A 255 -15.90 38.25 3.10
CA TYR A 255 -16.34 37.00 2.46
C TYR A 255 -17.89 36.98 2.44
N TYR A 256 -18.47 36.79 1.29
CA TYR A 256 -19.94 36.75 1.05
C TYR A 256 -20.74 37.87 1.76
N GLY A 257 -20.26 39.11 1.69
CA GLY A 257 -20.92 40.28 2.29
C GLY A 257 -20.65 40.51 3.78
N HIS A 258 -20.02 39.55 4.46
CA HIS A 258 -19.63 39.66 5.87
C HIS A 258 -18.20 40.15 6.00
N THR A 259 -17.87 40.77 7.13
CA THR A 259 -16.54 41.36 7.34
C THR A 259 -16.04 41.09 8.75
N ILE A 260 -14.85 40.46 8.87
CA ILE A 260 -14.11 40.47 10.12
C ILE A 260 -13.05 41.56 10.12
N LYS A 261 -13.06 42.39 11.13
CA LYS A 261 -12.15 43.52 11.26
C LYS A 261 -10.72 43.07 11.54
N LYS A 262 -9.72 43.78 11.00
CA LYS A 262 -8.31 43.53 11.23
C LYS A 262 -7.96 43.33 12.70
N ALA A 263 -8.54 44.15 13.60
CA ALA A 263 -8.30 44.02 15.05
C ALA A 263 -8.72 42.66 15.60
N ASN A 264 -9.87 42.13 15.15
CA ASN A 264 -10.36 40.81 15.55
C ASN A 264 -9.52 39.69 14.97
N VAL A 265 -9.06 39.82 13.72
CA VAL A 265 -8.10 38.85 13.14
C VAL A 265 -6.82 38.83 13.95
N GLN A 266 -6.27 39.95 14.35
CA GLN A 266 -5.09 40.03 15.20
C GLN A 266 -5.32 39.38 16.57
N ALA A 267 -6.49 39.64 17.18
CA ALA A 267 -6.84 38.99 18.47
C ALA A 267 -6.90 37.46 18.35
N ILE A 268 -7.51 36.97 17.27
CA ILE A 268 -7.56 35.51 16.98
C ILE A 268 -6.15 34.93 16.77
N ILE A 269 -5.27 35.65 16.08
CA ILE A 269 -3.88 35.20 15.87
C ILE A 269 -3.15 35.14 17.21
N ASN A 270 -3.28 36.14 18.05
CA ASN A 270 -2.62 36.15 19.38
C ASN A 270 -3.11 34.99 20.26
N TYR A 271 -4.43 34.75 20.28
CA TYR A 271 -5.01 33.62 20.99
C TYR A 271 -4.54 32.28 20.41
N ALA A 272 -4.58 32.13 19.10
CA ALA A 272 -4.17 30.91 18.42
C ALA A 272 -2.69 30.57 18.68
N VAL A 273 -1.81 31.57 18.70
CA VAL A 273 -0.39 31.43 19.05
C VAL A 273 -0.23 30.98 20.49
N GLN A 274 -0.98 31.55 21.42
CA GLN A 274 -0.93 31.20 22.84
C GLN A 274 -1.30 29.75 23.09
N TYR A 275 -2.30 29.22 22.36
CA TYR A 275 -2.82 27.87 22.55
C TYR A 275 -2.34 26.86 21.48
N ASN A 276 -1.40 27.28 20.62
CA ASN A 276 -0.86 26.45 19.51
C ASN A 276 -1.95 25.91 18.56
N ILE A 277 -2.92 26.75 18.22
CA ILE A 277 -4.03 26.44 17.31
C ILE A 277 -3.81 27.19 15.99
N LEU A 278 -4.32 26.66 14.89
CA LEU A 278 -4.26 27.36 13.59
C LEU A 278 -5.27 28.52 13.55
N PRO A 279 -4.81 29.77 13.35
CA PRO A 279 -5.69 30.94 13.30
C PRO A 279 -6.77 30.82 12.22
N SER A 280 -6.44 30.26 11.06
CA SER A 280 -7.37 30.02 9.96
C SER A 280 -8.53 29.11 10.37
N GLY A 281 -8.28 28.10 11.20
CA GLY A 281 -9.32 27.22 11.71
C GLY A 281 -10.33 27.97 12.55
N ILE A 282 -9.86 28.83 13.47
CA ILE A 282 -10.73 29.66 14.31
C ILE A 282 -11.53 30.66 13.46
N ILE A 283 -10.89 31.33 12.51
CA ILE A 283 -11.56 32.31 11.61
C ILE A 283 -12.67 31.62 10.81
N THR A 284 -12.42 30.43 10.28
CA THR A 284 -13.41 29.66 9.52
C THR A 284 -14.55 29.19 10.42
N GLN A 285 -14.25 28.68 11.61
CA GLN A 285 -15.27 28.23 12.56
C GLN A 285 -16.21 29.38 12.95
N LEU A 286 -15.67 30.55 13.32
CA LEU A 286 -16.46 31.72 13.69
C LEU A 286 -17.32 32.24 12.50
N TYR A 287 -16.88 32.06 11.26
CA TYR A 287 -17.70 32.35 10.10
C TYR A 287 -18.88 31.39 9.98
N LEU A 288 -18.64 30.08 10.10
CA LEU A 288 -19.68 29.07 10.00
C LEU A 288 -20.74 29.18 11.10
N GLU A 289 -20.32 29.53 12.31
CA GLU A 289 -21.24 29.66 13.46
C GLU A 289 -22.06 30.93 13.46
N SER A 290 -21.49 32.07 13.08
CA SER A 290 -22.14 33.36 13.28
C SER A 290 -21.89 34.42 12.18
N PHE A 291 -21.25 34.02 11.06
CA PHE A 291 -20.77 34.97 10.05
C PHE A 291 -19.87 36.05 10.66
N TRP A 292 -18.96 35.63 11.55
CA TRP A 292 -18.09 36.53 12.35
C TRP A 292 -18.84 37.49 13.25
N GLY A 293 -19.93 37.04 13.87
CA GLY A 293 -20.78 37.83 14.74
C GLY A 293 -21.85 38.65 14.02
N ASP A 294 -22.00 38.47 12.70
CA ASP A 294 -22.99 39.24 11.89
C ASP A 294 -24.38 38.57 11.86
N SER A 295 -24.52 37.39 12.43
CA SER A 295 -25.80 36.71 12.65
C SER A 295 -26.64 37.46 13.69
N THR A 296 -27.96 37.22 13.72
CA THR A 296 -28.89 37.87 14.67
C THR A 296 -28.44 37.64 16.12
N VAL A 297 -28.06 36.42 16.46
CA VAL A 297 -27.58 36.06 17.81
C VAL A 297 -26.18 36.65 18.08
N GLY A 298 -25.30 36.60 17.07
CA GLY A 298 -23.98 37.19 17.17
C GLY A 298 -24.01 38.69 17.48
N LYS A 299 -24.94 39.44 16.86
CA LYS A 299 -25.12 40.88 17.11
C LYS A 299 -25.78 41.19 18.46
N ARG A 300 -26.80 40.41 18.84
CA ARG A 300 -27.55 40.65 20.09
C ARG A 300 -26.71 40.30 21.34
N ASP A 301 -26.08 39.14 21.31
CA ASP A 301 -25.45 38.51 22.49
C ASP A 301 -23.91 38.56 22.48
N ASN A 302 -23.33 39.20 21.45
CA ASN A 302 -21.88 39.19 21.17
C ASN A 302 -21.30 37.74 21.15
N ASN A 303 -22.14 36.80 20.75
CA ASN A 303 -21.81 35.35 20.74
C ASN A 303 -21.37 34.93 19.35
N TRP A 304 -20.09 35.01 19.08
CA TRP A 304 -19.52 34.69 17.78
C TRP A 304 -19.36 33.17 17.56
N ALA A 305 -19.30 32.40 18.64
CA ALA A 305 -19.09 30.97 18.56
C ALA A 305 -20.37 30.13 18.62
N GLY A 306 -21.55 30.78 18.72
CA GLY A 306 -22.84 30.12 18.74
C GLY A 306 -23.07 29.21 19.98
N MET A 307 -22.23 29.31 21.02
CA MET A 307 -22.38 28.51 22.21
C MET A 307 -23.53 29.00 23.05
N SER A 308 -24.50 28.12 23.34
CA SER A 308 -25.55 28.37 24.35
C SER A 308 -24.92 28.14 25.72
N GLY A 309 -24.93 29.18 26.58
CA GLY A 309 -24.61 29.10 27.99
C GLY A 309 -25.70 28.41 28.79
#